data_7647d9df4e9f8844c33a40e5bc365194
#
_entry.id   7647d9df4e9f8844c33a40e5bc365194
#
_cell.length_a   1.000
_cell.length_b   1.000
_cell.length_c   1.000
_cell.angle_alpha   90.00
_cell.angle_beta   90.00
_cell.angle_gamma   90.00
#
_symmetry.space_group_name_H-M   'P 1'
#
loop_
_entity.id
_entity.type
_entity.pdbx_description
1 polymer ?
#
loop_
_entity_poly.entity_id
_entity_poly.type
_entity_poly.pdbx_seq_one_letter_code
_entity_poly.pdbx_strand_id
1 'polypeptide(L)'
;MDRMKTDYSNARPPRWAETLLRLLLTPKDRESVSGDLLEEYRETIIPTLGPAADRWYVRQVGSFLLRVSWAWGAVLGAALVIRYLFDTLVPPTDYKMRALALTYTIMSACLLAGFSGAWRTRSMRAGVLTSLSAATMGALFSIVGTGLMLAVWHDPATLDAWRRSGGLDEAFIDVPLKLIALGAAIGTLGAVLGKGGARSLATELKTGA
;
A
#
# COMPACT_ATOMS: atom_id res chain seq x y z
N MET A 1 30.65 -14.21 -36.54
CA MET A 1 30.61 -14.69 -35.13
C MET A 1 29.15 -14.69 -34.70
N ASP A 2 28.49 -15.81 -34.98
CA ASP A 2 27.05 -16.00 -34.72
C ASP A 2 26.89 -16.29 -33.22
N ARG A 3 26.47 -15.28 -32.42
CA ARG A 3 26.14 -15.52 -31.03
C ARG A 3 24.93 -16.43 -31.03
N MET A 4 25.09 -17.69 -30.64
CA MET A 4 23.99 -18.57 -30.29
C MET A 4 22.94 -17.76 -29.54
N LYS A 5 21.82 -17.45 -30.18
CA LYS A 5 20.66 -16.89 -29.50
C LYS A 5 20.17 -17.95 -28.52
N THR A 6 20.56 -17.81 -27.26
CA THR A 6 20.03 -18.67 -26.21
C THR A 6 18.52 -18.44 -26.19
N ASP A 7 17.77 -19.50 -26.42
CA ASP A 7 16.29 -19.43 -26.45
C ASP A 7 15.77 -19.31 -25.01
N TYR A 8 15.34 -18.12 -24.66
CA TYR A 8 14.72 -17.82 -23.34
C TYR A 8 13.19 -17.91 -23.37
N SER A 9 12.58 -18.46 -24.41
CA SER A 9 11.12 -18.55 -24.57
C SER A 9 10.43 -19.26 -23.38
N ASN A 10 11.11 -20.20 -22.74
CA ASN A 10 10.61 -20.95 -21.58
C ASN A 10 10.98 -20.34 -20.22
N ALA A 11 11.73 -19.24 -20.20
CA ALA A 11 12.09 -18.59 -18.94
C ALA A 11 10.86 -17.99 -18.26
N ARG A 12 10.77 -18.16 -16.95
CA ARG A 12 9.64 -17.66 -16.15
C ARG A 12 10.15 -16.83 -14.97
N PRO A 13 9.51 -15.69 -14.72
CA PRO A 13 9.80 -14.90 -13.52
C PRO A 13 9.35 -15.65 -12.25
N PRO A 14 9.72 -15.16 -11.05
CA PRO A 14 9.28 -15.75 -9.80
C PRO A 14 7.75 -15.87 -9.75
N ARG A 15 7.23 -17.09 -9.55
CA ARG A 15 5.77 -17.39 -9.58
C ARG A 15 4.94 -16.51 -8.66
N TRP A 16 5.47 -16.21 -7.46
CA TRP A 16 4.78 -15.35 -6.51
C TRP A 16 4.61 -13.91 -7.03
N ALA A 17 5.64 -13.38 -7.74
CA ALA A 17 5.60 -12.03 -8.28
C ALA A 17 4.61 -11.94 -9.46
N GLU A 18 4.58 -12.95 -10.35
CA GLU A 18 3.58 -13.04 -11.41
C GLU A 18 2.16 -13.15 -10.84
N THR A 19 1.95 -13.96 -9.80
CA THR A 19 0.65 -14.09 -9.12
C THR A 19 0.23 -12.77 -8.48
N LEU A 20 1.15 -12.06 -7.84
CA LEU A 20 0.89 -10.76 -7.23
C LEU A 20 0.52 -9.72 -8.29
N LEU A 21 1.26 -9.65 -9.40
CA LEU A 21 0.93 -8.76 -10.52
C LEU A 21 -0.49 -9.00 -11.03
N ARG A 22 -0.83 -10.25 -11.32
CA ARG A 22 -2.16 -10.64 -11.79
C ARG A 22 -3.28 -10.31 -10.81
N LEU A 23 -3.00 -10.33 -9.49
CA LEU A 23 -3.95 -9.91 -8.47
C LEU A 23 -4.19 -8.40 -8.47
N LEU A 24 -3.17 -7.60 -8.72
CA LEU A 24 -3.24 -6.14 -8.71
C LEU A 24 -3.88 -5.54 -9.97
N LEU A 25 -3.82 -6.26 -11.07
CA LEU A 25 -4.35 -5.83 -12.36
C LEU A 25 -5.87 -6.04 -12.45
N THR A 26 -6.53 -5.12 -13.15
CA THR A 26 -7.95 -5.28 -13.49
C THR A 26 -8.13 -6.48 -14.43
N PRO A 27 -9.31 -7.13 -14.47
CA PRO A 27 -9.54 -8.25 -15.39
C PRO A 27 -9.25 -7.90 -16.85
N LYS A 28 -9.46 -6.63 -17.24
CA LYS A 28 -9.24 -6.15 -18.60
C LYS A 28 -7.76 -6.04 -18.94
N ASP A 29 -6.94 -5.56 -17.99
CA ASP A 29 -5.53 -5.28 -18.24
C ASP A 29 -4.62 -6.48 -17.92
N ARG A 30 -5.21 -7.55 -17.34
CA ARG A 30 -4.45 -8.67 -16.81
C ARG A 30 -3.67 -9.42 -17.88
N GLU A 31 -4.27 -9.66 -19.05
CA GLU A 31 -3.61 -10.41 -20.12
C GLU A 31 -2.59 -9.54 -20.85
N SER A 32 -2.94 -8.29 -21.20
CA SER A 32 -2.03 -7.41 -21.93
C SER A 32 -0.80 -7.05 -21.09
N VAL A 33 -1.01 -6.47 -19.90
CA VAL A 33 0.11 -5.98 -19.07
C VAL A 33 0.99 -7.14 -18.57
N SER A 34 0.40 -8.30 -18.19
CA SER A 34 1.24 -9.43 -17.77
C SER A 34 1.95 -10.09 -18.94
N GLY A 35 1.36 -10.06 -20.14
CA GLY A 35 1.96 -10.53 -21.38
C GLY A 35 3.16 -9.67 -21.78
N ASP A 36 2.95 -8.37 -21.90
CA ASP A 36 3.98 -7.39 -22.27
C ASP A 36 5.18 -7.44 -21.32
N LEU A 37 4.91 -7.52 -19.99
CA LEU A 37 5.97 -7.59 -18.99
C LEU A 37 6.75 -8.92 -19.06
N LEU A 38 6.09 -10.02 -19.41
CA LEU A 38 6.72 -11.33 -19.58
C LEU A 38 7.55 -11.38 -20.85
N GLU A 39 7.08 -10.76 -21.93
CA GLU A 39 7.82 -10.62 -23.18
C GLU A 39 9.08 -9.78 -22.98
N GLU A 40 8.96 -8.60 -22.38
CA GLU A 40 10.11 -7.76 -22.05
C GLU A 40 11.12 -8.48 -21.14
N TYR A 41 10.64 -9.23 -20.15
CA TYR A 41 11.48 -10.05 -19.27
C TYR A 41 12.30 -11.08 -20.05
N ARG A 42 11.70 -11.78 -21.02
CA ARG A 42 12.35 -12.83 -21.82
C ARG A 42 13.27 -12.27 -22.90
N GLU A 43 12.81 -11.28 -23.63
CA GLU A 43 13.49 -10.81 -24.85
C GLU A 43 14.59 -9.79 -24.55
N THR A 44 14.40 -8.99 -23.53
CA THR A 44 15.30 -7.86 -23.24
C THR A 44 16.06 -8.06 -21.94
N ILE A 45 15.37 -8.43 -20.86
CA ILE A 45 15.93 -8.35 -19.53
C ILE A 45 16.83 -9.54 -19.20
N ILE A 46 16.40 -10.77 -19.50
CA ILE A 46 17.25 -11.95 -19.27
C ILE A 46 18.55 -11.89 -20.08
N PRO A 47 18.54 -11.58 -21.38
CA PRO A 47 19.78 -11.46 -22.15
C PRO A 47 20.73 -10.38 -21.64
N THR A 48 20.19 -9.34 -21.03
CA THR A 48 20.97 -8.17 -20.58
C THR A 48 21.44 -8.32 -19.13
N LEU A 49 20.58 -8.75 -18.22
CA LEU A 49 20.81 -8.77 -16.78
C LEU A 49 21.10 -10.17 -16.22
N GLY A 50 20.86 -11.24 -16.97
CA GLY A 50 21.07 -12.61 -16.53
C GLY A 50 20.36 -12.91 -15.21
N PRO A 51 21.08 -13.37 -14.16
CA PRO A 51 20.49 -13.71 -12.85
C PRO A 51 19.81 -12.53 -12.12
N ALA A 52 20.07 -11.30 -12.53
CA ALA A 52 19.43 -10.12 -11.95
C ALA A 52 18.05 -9.81 -12.54
N ALA A 53 17.64 -10.52 -13.60
CA ALA A 53 16.35 -10.36 -14.26
C ALA A 53 15.17 -10.53 -13.28
N ASP A 54 15.24 -11.50 -12.36
CA ASP A 54 14.21 -11.71 -11.35
C ASP A 54 14.02 -10.50 -10.43
N ARG A 55 15.11 -9.86 -10.03
CA ARG A 55 15.04 -8.63 -9.22
C ARG A 55 14.39 -7.49 -9.97
N TRP A 56 14.67 -7.37 -11.26
CA TRP A 56 14.01 -6.38 -12.11
C TRP A 56 12.49 -6.62 -12.15
N TYR A 57 12.06 -7.88 -12.40
CA TYR A 57 10.64 -8.22 -12.43
C TYR A 57 9.93 -7.92 -11.11
N VAL A 58 10.54 -8.32 -9.99
CA VAL A 58 10.01 -8.03 -8.65
C VAL A 58 9.89 -6.52 -8.41
N ARG A 59 10.86 -5.73 -8.87
CA ARG A 59 10.80 -4.26 -8.78
C ARG A 59 9.66 -3.67 -9.60
N GLN A 60 9.39 -4.20 -10.79
CA GLN A 60 8.23 -3.77 -11.60
C GLN A 60 6.91 -4.06 -10.86
N VAL A 61 6.74 -5.29 -10.36
CA VAL A 61 5.55 -5.65 -9.57
C VAL A 61 5.41 -4.77 -8.33
N GLY A 62 6.50 -4.48 -7.63
CA GLY A 62 6.52 -3.53 -6.51
C GLY A 62 6.06 -2.14 -6.91
N SER A 63 6.47 -1.64 -8.07
CA SER A 63 6.04 -0.32 -8.57
C SER A 63 4.52 -0.27 -8.87
N PHE A 64 3.94 -1.35 -9.36
CA PHE A 64 2.47 -1.46 -9.51
C PHE A 64 1.76 -1.42 -8.16
N LEU A 65 2.25 -2.16 -7.17
CA LEU A 65 1.70 -2.16 -5.82
C LEU A 65 1.75 -0.75 -5.20
N LEU A 66 2.87 -0.07 -5.31
CA LEU A 66 3.04 1.31 -4.86
C LEU A 66 2.05 2.25 -5.55
N ARG A 67 1.92 2.16 -6.87
CA ARG A 67 1.00 3.02 -7.64
C ARG A 67 -0.46 2.85 -7.24
N VAL A 68 -0.87 1.64 -6.86
CA VAL A 68 -2.26 1.37 -6.44
C VAL A 68 -2.53 1.86 -5.01
N SER A 69 -1.54 1.85 -4.14
CA SER A 69 -1.70 2.10 -2.70
C SER A 69 -1.18 3.46 -2.22
N TRP A 70 -0.35 4.16 -3.02
CA TRP A 70 0.35 5.37 -2.57
C TRP A 70 -0.59 6.49 -2.11
N ALA A 71 -1.69 6.72 -2.82
CA ALA A 71 -2.63 7.79 -2.48
C ALA A 71 -3.27 7.58 -1.11
N TRP A 72 -3.70 6.34 -0.82
CA TRP A 72 -4.23 5.97 0.48
C TRP A 72 -3.16 6.01 1.57
N GLY A 73 -1.95 5.56 1.26
CA GLY A 73 -0.80 5.66 2.16
C GLY A 73 -0.44 7.11 2.50
N ALA A 74 -0.48 8.00 1.50
CA ALA A 74 -0.26 9.43 1.71
C ALA A 74 -1.33 10.07 2.60
N VAL A 75 -2.61 9.71 2.41
CA VAL A 75 -3.71 10.18 3.28
C VAL A 75 -3.49 9.72 4.72
N LEU A 76 -3.16 8.44 4.92
CA LEU A 76 -2.90 7.88 6.25
C LEU A 76 -1.69 8.54 6.92
N GLY A 77 -0.57 8.66 6.19
CA GLY A 77 0.64 9.28 6.71
C GLY A 77 0.45 10.76 7.04
N ALA A 78 -0.21 11.52 6.14
CA ALA A 78 -0.52 12.92 6.37
C ALA A 78 -1.40 13.12 7.61
N ALA A 79 -2.44 12.30 7.78
CA ALA A 79 -3.32 12.38 8.95
C ALA A 79 -2.55 12.19 10.26
N LEU A 80 -1.58 11.27 10.29
CA LEU A 80 -0.73 11.03 11.47
C LEU A 80 0.26 12.17 11.71
N VAL A 81 0.94 12.65 10.68
CA VAL A 81 1.89 13.77 10.79
C VAL A 81 1.17 15.03 11.24
N ILE A 82 0.00 15.32 10.66
CA ILE A 82 -0.84 16.47 11.06
C ILE A 82 -1.26 16.34 12.53
N ARG A 83 -1.66 15.15 12.98
CA ARG A 83 -1.97 14.93 14.39
C ARG A 83 -0.78 15.29 15.28
N TYR A 84 0.40 14.73 15.03
CA TYR A 84 1.57 14.99 15.86
C TYR A 84 1.97 16.47 15.85
N LEU A 85 1.84 17.13 14.69
CA LEU A 85 2.05 18.56 14.58
C LEU A 85 1.07 19.35 15.45
N PHE A 86 -0.22 19.01 15.40
CA PHE A 86 -1.23 19.65 16.25
C PHE A 86 -0.99 19.39 17.74
N ASP A 87 -0.64 18.16 18.12
CA ASP A 87 -0.36 17.82 19.52
C ASP A 87 0.88 18.57 20.06
N THR A 88 1.82 18.94 19.18
CA THR A 88 3.02 19.73 19.54
C THR A 88 2.72 21.23 19.62
N LEU A 89 1.95 21.79 18.68
CA LEU A 89 1.72 23.23 18.56
C LEU A 89 0.55 23.74 19.41
N VAL A 90 -0.47 22.91 19.63
CA VAL A 90 -1.71 23.30 20.31
C VAL A 90 -1.94 22.37 21.48
N PRO A 91 -1.84 22.89 22.74
CA PRO A 91 -2.13 22.07 23.92
C PRO A 91 -3.50 21.41 23.81
N PRO A 92 -3.61 20.10 24.07
CA PRO A 92 -4.85 19.36 23.87
C PRO A 92 -5.88 19.75 24.93
N THR A 93 -6.81 20.65 24.58
CA THR A 93 -8.00 20.94 25.40
C THR A 93 -9.02 19.81 25.30
N ASP A 94 -9.00 19.04 24.19
CA ASP A 94 -9.89 17.90 23.97
C ASP A 94 -9.16 16.75 23.25
N TYR A 95 -8.28 16.08 23.98
CA TYR A 95 -7.51 14.92 23.48
C TYR A 95 -8.42 13.81 22.95
N LYS A 96 -9.56 13.56 23.59
CA LYS A 96 -10.49 12.49 23.22
C LYS A 96 -11.09 12.70 21.84
N MET A 97 -11.52 13.92 21.52
CA MET A 97 -12.11 14.23 20.21
C MET A 97 -11.08 14.12 19.09
N ARG A 98 -9.84 14.57 19.31
CA ARG A 98 -8.75 14.42 18.34
C ARG A 98 -8.42 12.95 18.07
N ALA A 99 -8.31 12.14 19.13
CA ALA A 99 -8.06 10.71 19.01
C ALA A 99 -9.18 9.99 18.25
N LEU A 100 -10.45 10.31 18.52
CA LEU A 100 -11.59 9.75 17.80
C LEU A 100 -11.58 10.16 16.33
N ALA A 101 -11.40 11.43 16.02
CA ALA A 101 -11.34 11.92 14.64
C ALA A 101 -10.24 11.20 13.83
N LEU A 102 -9.05 11.04 14.39
CA LEU A 102 -7.96 10.30 13.76
C LEU A 102 -8.32 8.83 13.56
N THR A 103 -8.88 8.17 14.58
CA THR A 103 -9.27 6.77 14.51
C THR A 103 -10.27 6.53 13.38
N TYR A 104 -11.31 7.34 13.30
CA TYR A 104 -12.29 7.23 12.20
C TYR A 104 -11.67 7.54 10.84
N THR A 105 -10.75 8.48 10.74
CA THR A 105 -10.03 8.78 9.50
C THR A 105 -9.22 7.57 9.03
N ILE A 106 -8.45 6.96 9.93
CA ILE A 106 -7.65 5.76 9.65
C ILE A 106 -8.54 4.60 9.23
N MET A 107 -9.58 4.32 10.01
CA MET A 107 -10.52 3.22 9.73
C MET A 107 -11.20 3.40 8.36
N SER A 108 -11.68 4.61 8.08
CA SER A 108 -12.32 4.94 6.80
C SER A 108 -11.35 4.79 5.62
N ALA A 109 -10.12 5.29 5.75
CA ALA A 109 -9.12 5.18 4.70
C ALA A 109 -8.72 3.72 4.44
N CYS A 110 -8.53 2.89 5.49
CA CYS A 110 -8.25 1.45 5.34
C CYS A 110 -9.42 0.70 4.70
N LEU A 111 -10.65 1.01 5.09
CA LEU A 111 -11.86 0.41 4.53
C LEU A 111 -12.01 0.77 3.05
N LEU A 112 -11.85 2.05 2.70
CA LEU A 112 -11.95 2.52 1.32
C LEU A 112 -10.81 2.00 0.44
N ALA A 113 -9.59 1.87 0.96
CA ALA A 113 -8.48 1.25 0.26
C ALA A 113 -8.79 -0.22 -0.07
N GLY A 114 -9.27 -0.98 0.91
CA GLY A 114 -9.68 -2.38 0.71
C GLY A 114 -10.85 -2.51 -0.27
N PHE A 115 -11.87 -1.67 -0.11
CA PHE A 115 -13.02 -1.61 -1.00
C PHE A 115 -12.61 -1.31 -2.44
N SER A 116 -11.85 -0.23 -2.66
CA SER A 116 -11.44 0.20 -4.00
C SER A 116 -10.58 -0.85 -4.71
N GLY A 117 -9.65 -1.48 -4.00
CA GLY A 117 -8.83 -2.55 -4.53
C GLY A 117 -9.67 -3.76 -4.95
N ALA A 118 -10.59 -4.21 -4.11
CA ALA A 118 -11.46 -5.36 -4.40
C ALA A 118 -12.49 -5.05 -5.50
N TRP A 119 -13.05 -3.85 -5.51
CA TRP A 119 -13.99 -3.40 -6.54
C TRP A 119 -13.35 -3.41 -7.93
N ARG A 120 -12.17 -2.81 -8.07
CA ARG A 120 -11.45 -2.72 -9.35
C ARG A 120 -11.02 -4.08 -9.90
N THR A 121 -10.50 -4.95 -9.03
CA THR A 121 -9.91 -6.24 -9.45
C THR A 121 -10.88 -7.41 -9.36
N ARG A 122 -12.07 -7.20 -8.75
CA ARG A 122 -13.05 -8.24 -8.39
C ARG A 122 -12.47 -9.34 -7.48
N SER A 123 -11.41 -9.02 -6.73
CA SER A 123 -10.68 -9.95 -5.89
C SER A 123 -10.53 -9.44 -4.46
N MET A 124 -11.03 -10.20 -3.48
CA MET A 124 -10.83 -9.89 -2.06
C MET A 124 -9.34 -9.78 -1.70
N ARG A 125 -8.52 -10.71 -2.22
CA ARG A 125 -7.07 -10.73 -1.94
C ARG A 125 -6.39 -9.45 -2.40
N ALA A 126 -6.78 -8.93 -3.56
CA ALA A 126 -6.28 -7.65 -4.05
C ALA A 126 -6.70 -6.48 -3.15
N GLY A 127 -7.94 -6.46 -2.68
CA GLY A 127 -8.42 -5.44 -1.74
C GLY A 127 -7.63 -5.45 -0.43
N VAL A 128 -7.43 -6.62 0.17
CA VAL A 128 -6.63 -6.77 1.40
C VAL A 128 -5.19 -6.30 1.17
N LEU A 129 -4.57 -6.70 0.05
CA LEU A 129 -3.22 -6.27 -0.30
C LEU A 129 -3.13 -4.76 -0.50
N THR A 130 -4.12 -4.15 -1.15
CA THR A 130 -4.17 -2.69 -1.35
C THR A 130 -4.25 -1.96 -0.01
N SER A 131 -5.11 -2.40 0.90
CA SER A 131 -5.23 -1.77 2.23
C SER A 131 -3.98 -1.99 3.09
N LEU A 132 -3.43 -3.20 3.09
CA LEU A 132 -2.22 -3.52 3.84
C LEU A 132 -1.02 -2.73 3.34
N SER A 133 -0.83 -2.63 2.03
CA SER A 133 0.25 -1.82 1.45
C SER A 133 0.04 -0.32 1.67
N ALA A 134 -1.21 0.17 1.62
CA ALA A 134 -1.53 1.55 1.96
C ALA A 134 -1.21 1.86 3.43
N ALA A 135 -1.57 0.97 4.35
CA ALA A 135 -1.25 1.09 5.78
C ALA A 135 0.27 1.06 6.04
N THR A 136 1.00 0.17 5.36
CA THR A 136 2.47 0.12 5.44
C THR A 136 3.11 1.41 4.91
N MET A 137 2.63 1.92 3.78
CA MET A 137 3.09 3.21 3.25
C MET A 137 2.75 4.38 4.18
N GLY A 138 1.54 4.39 4.75
CA GLY A 138 1.13 5.39 5.74
C GLY A 138 2.01 5.36 6.98
N ALA A 139 2.37 4.16 7.45
CA ALA A 139 3.31 3.98 8.55
C ALA A 139 4.70 4.54 8.23
N LEU A 140 5.22 4.26 7.03
CA LEU A 140 6.51 4.79 6.58
C LEU A 140 6.48 6.32 6.46
N PHE A 141 5.44 6.90 5.87
CA PHE A 141 5.28 8.34 5.78
C PHE A 141 5.15 8.99 7.17
N SER A 142 4.45 8.33 8.12
CA SER A 142 4.35 8.80 9.50
C SER A 142 5.72 8.82 10.19
N ILE A 143 6.49 7.73 10.07
CA ILE A 143 7.83 7.64 10.64
C ILE A 143 8.75 8.72 10.06
N VAL A 144 8.80 8.85 8.74
CA VAL A 144 9.64 9.85 8.08
C VAL A 144 9.18 11.27 8.42
N GLY A 145 7.87 11.55 8.35
CA GLY A 145 7.32 12.86 8.66
C GLY A 145 7.54 13.27 10.12
N THR A 146 7.36 12.34 11.06
CA THR A 146 7.65 12.59 12.49
C THR A 146 9.14 12.78 12.72
N GLY A 147 9.99 11.97 12.07
CA GLY A 147 11.43 12.15 12.14
C GLY A 147 11.90 13.50 11.62
N LEU A 148 11.36 13.96 10.50
CA LEU A 148 11.63 15.30 9.96
C LEU A 148 11.10 16.41 10.89
N MET A 149 9.90 16.24 11.45
CA MET A 149 9.35 17.19 12.41
C MET A 149 10.28 17.33 13.63
N LEU A 150 10.73 16.23 14.21
CA LEU A 150 11.65 16.25 15.35
C LEU A 150 13.04 16.80 14.98
N ALA A 151 13.49 16.63 13.75
CA ALA A 151 14.73 17.21 13.26
C ALA A 151 14.66 18.73 13.11
N VAL A 152 13.49 19.26 12.73
CA VAL A 152 13.24 20.71 12.66
C VAL A 152 13.07 21.30 14.07
N TRP A 153 12.29 20.64 14.91
CA TRP A 153 12.10 21.01 16.33
C TRP A 153 13.06 20.21 17.22
N HIS A 154 14.35 20.45 17.05
CA HIS A 154 15.41 19.75 17.82
C HIS A 154 15.66 20.37 19.21
N ASP A 155 14.72 21.15 19.73
CA ASP A 155 14.76 21.68 21.08
C ASP A 155 14.81 20.54 22.12
N PRO A 156 15.85 20.56 23.04
CA PRO A 156 16.02 19.50 24.02
C PRO A 156 14.81 19.30 24.95
N ALA A 157 14.09 20.37 25.26
CA ALA A 157 12.93 20.30 26.15
C ALA A 157 11.77 19.53 25.48
N THR A 158 11.55 19.76 24.20
CA THR A 158 10.56 19.01 23.40
C THR A 158 10.92 17.53 23.29
N LEU A 159 12.17 17.21 22.98
CA LEU A 159 12.63 15.82 22.90
C LEU A 159 12.53 15.09 24.24
N ASP A 160 12.86 15.75 25.34
CA ASP A 160 12.73 15.19 26.69
C ASP A 160 11.27 15.01 27.11
N ALA A 161 10.36 15.90 26.69
CA ALA A 161 8.94 15.75 26.90
C ALA A 161 8.39 14.53 26.15
N TRP A 162 8.76 14.35 24.89
CA TRP A 162 8.39 13.18 24.07
C TRP A 162 8.90 11.87 24.65
N ARG A 163 10.17 11.84 25.11
CA ARG A 163 10.75 10.66 25.77
C ARG A 163 10.00 10.30 27.05
N ARG A 164 9.74 11.27 27.90
CA ARG A 164 9.04 11.04 29.19
C ARG A 164 7.60 10.62 29.02
N SER A 165 6.91 11.09 27.98
CA SER A 165 5.52 10.73 27.68
C SER A 165 5.38 9.39 26.94
N GLY A 166 6.47 8.75 26.52
CA GLY A 166 6.44 7.57 25.64
C GLY A 166 6.05 7.88 24.19
N GLY A 167 6.00 9.17 23.83
CA GLY A 167 5.58 9.62 22.48
C GLY A 167 6.49 9.13 21.37
N LEU A 168 7.79 8.91 21.64
CA LEU A 168 8.70 8.33 20.65
C LEU A 168 8.34 6.89 20.34
N ASP A 169 8.11 6.06 21.37
CA ASP A 169 7.71 4.66 21.17
C ASP A 169 6.35 4.58 20.50
N GLU A 170 5.41 5.44 20.87
CA GLU A 170 4.12 5.56 20.20
C GLU A 170 4.28 5.87 18.71
N ALA A 171 5.05 6.90 18.37
CA ALA A 171 5.16 7.40 17.00
C ALA A 171 5.95 6.47 16.06
N PHE A 172 7.01 5.82 16.56
CA PHE A 172 7.91 5.04 15.71
C PHE A 172 7.64 3.52 15.74
N ILE A 173 6.94 3.02 16.75
CA ILE A 173 6.70 1.58 16.91
C ILE A 173 5.20 1.29 17.00
N ASP A 174 4.51 1.82 18.00
CA ASP A 174 3.14 1.43 18.34
C ASP A 174 2.14 1.79 17.24
N VAL A 175 2.14 3.06 16.80
CA VAL A 175 1.19 3.54 15.79
C VAL A 175 1.46 2.89 14.43
N PRO A 176 2.70 2.77 13.92
CA PRO A 176 3.01 2.01 12.72
C PRO A 176 2.51 0.56 12.75
N LEU A 177 2.74 -0.17 13.84
CA LEU A 177 2.28 -1.56 13.98
C LEU A 177 0.75 -1.64 14.04
N LYS A 178 0.10 -0.78 14.82
CA LYS A 178 -1.37 -0.71 14.92
C LYS A 178 -1.99 -0.35 13.56
N LEU A 179 -1.36 0.56 12.80
CA LEU A 179 -1.84 0.96 11.47
C LEU A 179 -1.81 -0.22 10.49
N ILE A 180 -0.74 -1.01 10.48
CA ILE A 180 -0.62 -2.21 9.65
C ILE A 180 -1.68 -3.25 10.06
N ALA A 181 -1.87 -3.48 11.36
CA ALA A 181 -2.87 -4.40 11.87
C ALA A 181 -4.31 -3.96 11.49
N LEU A 182 -4.62 -2.66 11.61
CA LEU A 182 -5.89 -2.08 11.17
C LEU A 182 -6.06 -2.17 9.66
N GLY A 183 -5.00 -1.93 8.89
CA GLY A 183 -5.01 -2.10 7.43
C GLY A 183 -5.39 -3.52 7.01
N ALA A 184 -4.89 -4.52 7.71
CA ALA A 184 -5.26 -5.91 7.49
C ALA A 184 -6.71 -6.20 7.90
N ALA A 185 -7.13 -5.81 9.10
CA ALA A 185 -8.45 -6.12 9.65
C ALA A 185 -9.57 -5.34 8.94
N ILE A 186 -9.51 -4.01 8.96
CA ILE A 186 -10.53 -3.13 8.38
C ILE A 186 -10.51 -3.19 6.85
N GLY A 187 -9.30 -3.31 6.25
CA GLY A 187 -9.16 -3.52 4.82
C GLY A 187 -9.82 -4.80 4.33
N THR A 188 -9.84 -5.86 5.13
CA THR A 188 -10.57 -7.09 4.82
C THR A 188 -12.07 -6.85 4.75
N LEU A 189 -12.64 -6.09 5.68
CA LEU A 189 -14.06 -5.70 5.64
C LEU A 189 -14.37 -4.89 4.37
N GLY A 190 -13.53 -3.91 4.07
CA GLY A 190 -13.65 -3.13 2.83
C GLY A 190 -13.58 -4.01 1.58
N ALA A 191 -12.67 -4.98 1.55
CA ALA A 191 -12.52 -5.90 0.43
C ALA A 191 -13.74 -6.84 0.25
N VAL A 192 -14.37 -7.28 1.33
CA VAL A 192 -15.62 -8.05 1.27
C VAL A 192 -16.72 -7.22 0.64
N LEU A 193 -16.92 -5.99 1.12
CA LEU A 193 -17.93 -5.06 0.60
C LEU A 193 -17.67 -4.72 -0.88
N GLY A 194 -16.42 -4.42 -1.25
CA GLY A 194 -16.05 -4.09 -2.62
C GLY A 194 -16.30 -5.23 -3.60
N LYS A 195 -15.97 -6.47 -3.21
CA LYS A 195 -16.26 -7.65 -4.05
C LYS A 195 -17.74 -7.92 -4.17
N GLY A 196 -18.51 -7.76 -3.07
CA GLY A 196 -19.96 -7.92 -3.06
C GLY A 196 -20.65 -6.95 -4.00
N GLY A 197 -20.36 -5.66 -3.87
CA GLY A 197 -20.91 -4.61 -4.73
C GLY A 197 -20.57 -4.79 -6.21
N ALA A 198 -19.33 -5.18 -6.53
CA ALA A 198 -18.94 -5.46 -7.91
C ALA A 198 -19.70 -6.65 -8.55
N ARG A 199 -20.15 -7.62 -7.73
CA ARG A 199 -20.97 -8.75 -8.20
C ARG A 199 -22.42 -8.33 -8.44
N SER A 200 -23.02 -7.58 -7.53
CA SER A 200 -24.42 -7.10 -7.66
C SER A 200 -24.63 -6.31 -8.94
N LEU A 201 -23.74 -5.34 -9.22
CA LEU A 201 -23.81 -4.57 -10.47
C LEU A 201 -23.68 -5.44 -11.73
N ALA A 202 -22.80 -6.43 -11.70
CA ALA A 202 -22.60 -7.32 -12.85
C ALA A 202 -23.84 -8.21 -13.09
N THR A 203 -24.63 -8.51 -12.06
CA THR A 203 -25.87 -9.26 -12.16
C THR A 203 -26.99 -8.39 -12.73
N GLU A 204 -27.14 -7.17 -12.21
CA GLU A 204 -28.15 -6.19 -12.69
C GLU A 204 -27.96 -5.86 -14.18
N LEU A 205 -26.72 -5.66 -14.62
CA LEU A 205 -26.43 -5.39 -16.03
C LEU A 205 -26.76 -6.58 -16.96
N LYS A 206 -26.77 -7.80 -16.45
CA LYS A 206 -27.12 -9.00 -17.20
C LYS A 206 -28.65 -9.27 -17.26
N THR A 207 -29.37 -8.84 -16.23
CA THR A 207 -30.82 -9.04 -16.12
C THR A 207 -31.62 -7.88 -16.69
N GLY A 208 -31.03 -6.71 -16.88
CA GLY A 208 -31.66 -5.52 -17.47
C GLY A 208 -31.43 -5.38 -18.98
N ALA A 209 -30.77 -6.33 -19.63
CA ALA A 209 -30.63 -6.45 -21.08
C ALA A 209 -31.41 -7.66 -21.59
#